data_f6f673a29a4e6c5fa9c7cfe2c43cf70a
#
_entry.id   f6f673a29a4e6c5fa9c7cfe2c43cf70a
#
_cell.length_a   1.000
_cell.length_b   1.000
_cell.length_c   1.000
_cell.angle_alpha   90.00
_cell.angle_beta   90.00
_cell.angle_gamma   90.00
#
_symmetry.space_group_name_H-M   'P 1'
#
loop_
_entity.id
_entity.type
_entity.pdbx_description
1 polymer ?
#
loop_
_entity_poly.entity_id
_entity_poly.type
_entity_poly.pdbx_seq_one_letter_code
_entity_poly.pdbx_strand_id
1 'polypeptide(L)'
;VQTNIRLCFPELPPQEQEALARRCMISTGEAILEMAGSFSNHRIKLGERLTITGIEHIRSAQAAGQGVLLLGMHFNSVDVGSRLLSYALDINAVYRPNDNPVIDRLINKGRQKYVEGIVDRMDIRQIVRLLRNGRVVWYAPDQDYGTAHAVYVPFFGVPAATITATSRIARMGKAAVIPCAHYRLPGGRYEIE
;
A
#
# COMPACT_ATOMS: atom_id res chain seq x y z
N VAL A 1 1.98 -18.79 2.10
CA VAL A 1 0.51 -18.60 2.06
C VAL A 1 -0.16 -19.57 3.00
N GLN A 2 -0.06 -20.92 2.81
CA GLN A 2 -0.77 -21.91 3.61
C GLN A 2 -0.54 -21.79 5.13
N THR A 3 0.72 -21.57 5.56
CA THR A 3 1.04 -21.38 6.99
C THR A 3 0.28 -20.19 7.58
N ASN A 4 0.29 -19.05 6.88
CA ASN A 4 -0.40 -17.85 7.35
C ASN A 4 -1.91 -18.05 7.42
N ILE A 5 -2.51 -18.75 6.43
CA ILE A 5 -3.95 -19.05 6.47
C ILE A 5 -4.30 -19.93 7.66
N ARG A 6 -3.51 -20.97 7.97
CA ARG A 6 -3.74 -21.80 9.15
C ARG A 6 -3.65 -21.02 10.46
N LEU A 7 -2.73 -20.07 10.54
CA LEU A 7 -2.57 -19.23 11.72
C LEU A 7 -3.70 -18.21 11.87
N CYS A 8 -4.13 -17.59 10.77
CA CYS A 8 -5.13 -16.52 10.79
C CYS A 8 -6.58 -17.06 10.84
N PHE A 9 -6.82 -18.26 10.31
CA PHE A 9 -8.15 -18.87 10.20
C PHE A 9 -8.12 -20.32 10.66
N PRO A 10 -7.74 -20.58 11.92
CA PRO A 10 -7.63 -21.94 12.45
C PRO A 10 -8.98 -22.68 12.51
N GLU A 11 -10.09 -21.92 12.54
CA GLU A 11 -11.45 -22.46 12.59
C GLU A 11 -11.95 -23.01 11.24
N LEU A 12 -11.30 -22.63 10.12
CA LEU A 12 -11.71 -23.11 8.80
C LEU A 12 -11.31 -24.59 8.61
N PRO A 13 -12.19 -25.41 8.01
CA PRO A 13 -11.85 -26.76 7.59
C PRO A 13 -10.63 -26.79 6.64
N PRO A 14 -9.80 -27.83 6.66
CA PRO A 14 -8.60 -27.92 5.82
C PRO A 14 -8.86 -27.68 4.33
N GLN A 15 -9.99 -28.14 3.81
CA GLN A 15 -10.38 -27.94 2.41
C GLN A 15 -10.65 -26.47 2.09
N GLU A 16 -11.27 -25.73 3.02
CA GLU A 16 -11.53 -24.30 2.84
C GLU A 16 -10.24 -23.48 2.95
N GLN A 17 -9.33 -23.87 3.87
CA GLN A 17 -8.00 -23.26 3.96
C GLN A 17 -7.21 -23.46 2.66
N GLU A 18 -7.27 -24.65 2.05
CA GLU A 18 -6.62 -24.92 0.77
C GLU A 18 -7.25 -24.10 -0.37
N ALA A 19 -8.58 -24.04 -0.43
CA ALA A 19 -9.30 -23.23 -1.41
C ALA A 19 -8.95 -21.74 -1.27
N LEU A 20 -8.83 -21.24 -0.04
CA LEU A 20 -8.41 -19.87 0.22
C LEU A 20 -6.95 -19.63 -0.24
N ALA A 21 -6.05 -20.56 0.07
CA ALA A 21 -4.66 -20.51 -0.37
C ALA A 21 -4.55 -20.43 -1.89
N ARG A 22 -5.35 -21.25 -2.60
CA ARG A 22 -5.40 -21.24 -4.06
C ARG A 22 -5.89 -19.89 -4.60
N ARG A 23 -6.94 -19.32 -4.03
CA ARG A 23 -7.43 -17.98 -4.42
C ARG A 23 -6.37 -16.90 -4.21
N CYS A 24 -5.63 -16.94 -3.10
CA CYS A 24 -4.51 -16.02 -2.86
C CYS A 24 -3.42 -16.13 -3.93
N MET A 25 -3.08 -17.35 -4.35
CA MET A 25 -2.07 -17.57 -5.39
C MET A 25 -2.53 -17.08 -6.77
N ILE A 26 -3.81 -17.31 -7.11
CA ILE A 26 -4.41 -16.78 -8.35
C ILE A 26 -4.35 -15.25 -8.32
N SER A 27 -4.78 -14.63 -7.23
CA SER A 27 -4.72 -13.16 -7.06
C SER A 27 -3.31 -12.60 -7.17
N THR A 28 -2.29 -13.35 -6.70
CA THR A 28 -0.88 -12.97 -6.88
C THR A 28 -0.46 -13.01 -8.35
N GLY A 29 -0.90 -14.03 -9.10
CA GLY A 29 -0.65 -14.13 -10.54
C GLY A 29 -1.28 -12.96 -11.32
N GLU A 30 -2.54 -12.62 -11.01
CA GLU A 30 -3.23 -11.46 -11.58
C GLU A 30 -2.48 -10.14 -11.29
N ALA A 31 -1.94 -9.98 -10.08
CA ALA A 31 -1.20 -8.81 -9.67
C ALA A 31 0.05 -8.54 -10.52
N ILE A 32 0.71 -9.59 -10.99
CA ILE A 32 1.88 -9.45 -11.89
C ILE A 32 1.46 -8.82 -13.22
N LEU A 33 0.32 -9.25 -13.77
CA LEU A 33 -0.22 -8.68 -15.00
C LEU A 33 -0.69 -7.23 -14.80
N GLU A 34 -1.35 -6.95 -13.69
CA GLU A 34 -1.78 -5.60 -13.33
C GLU A 34 -0.59 -4.65 -13.13
N MET A 35 0.47 -5.11 -12.47
CA MET A 35 1.70 -4.35 -12.31
C MET A 35 2.31 -4.00 -13.67
N ALA A 36 2.41 -4.96 -14.58
CA ALA A 36 2.90 -4.72 -15.94
C ALA A 36 2.02 -3.72 -16.71
N GLY A 37 0.70 -3.83 -16.56
CA GLY A 37 -0.27 -2.89 -17.12
C GLY A 37 -0.13 -1.49 -16.52
N SER A 38 0.10 -1.39 -15.20
CA SER A 38 0.28 -0.12 -14.49
C SER A 38 1.54 0.63 -14.94
N PHE A 39 2.57 -0.09 -15.36
CA PHE A 39 3.81 0.50 -15.88
C PHE A 39 3.71 0.90 -17.37
N SER A 40 2.60 0.57 -18.04
CA SER A 40 2.38 1.00 -19.42
C SER A 40 2.12 2.51 -19.51
N ASN A 41 2.30 3.08 -20.71
CA ASN A 41 1.96 4.48 -20.96
C ASN A 41 0.47 4.68 -21.28
N HIS A 42 -0.29 3.60 -21.45
CA HIS A 42 -1.72 3.70 -21.71
C HIS A 42 -2.46 4.12 -20.45
N ARG A 43 -3.25 5.18 -20.56
CA ARG A 43 -4.25 5.48 -19.53
C ARG A 43 -5.23 4.31 -19.49
N ILE A 44 -5.32 3.68 -18.34
CA ILE A 44 -6.36 2.70 -18.10
C ILE A 44 -7.68 3.46 -18.13
N LYS A 45 -8.49 3.26 -19.17
CA LYS A 45 -9.83 3.83 -19.24
C LYS A 45 -10.71 3.08 -18.26
N LEU A 46 -10.77 3.57 -17.03
CA LEU A 46 -11.51 2.90 -15.96
C LEU A 46 -12.95 3.40 -15.88
N GLY A 47 -13.23 4.64 -16.27
CA GLY A 47 -14.59 5.18 -16.24
C GLY A 47 -15.36 4.73 -15.00
N GLU A 48 -16.49 4.03 -15.20
CA GLU A 48 -17.35 3.47 -14.16
C GLU A 48 -16.73 2.27 -13.41
N ARG A 49 -15.50 1.85 -13.75
CA ARG A 49 -14.83 0.70 -13.12
C ARG A 49 -14.01 1.07 -11.88
N LEU A 50 -13.89 2.34 -11.57
CA LEU A 50 -13.18 2.83 -10.40
C LEU A 50 -14.12 3.61 -9.50
N THR A 51 -14.22 3.18 -8.24
CA THR A 51 -14.87 3.92 -7.17
C THR A 51 -13.79 4.35 -6.16
N ILE A 52 -13.79 5.62 -5.77
CA ILE A 52 -12.92 6.12 -4.70
C ILE A 52 -13.83 6.77 -3.66
N THR A 53 -13.75 6.28 -2.42
CA THR A 53 -14.45 6.83 -1.26
C THR A 53 -13.46 7.37 -0.24
N GLY A 54 -13.88 8.27 0.64
CA GLY A 54 -13.04 8.81 1.72
C GLY A 54 -11.96 9.82 1.27
N ILE A 55 -11.87 10.18 -0.01
CA ILE A 55 -10.88 11.15 -0.52
C ILE A 55 -11.03 12.53 0.12
N GLU A 56 -12.24 12.86 0.60
CA GLU A 56 -12.55 14.08 1.32
C GLU A 56 -11.76 14.22 2.63
N HIS A 57 -11.40 13.12 3.29
CA HIS A 57 -10.56 13.14 4.49
C HIS A 57 -9.16 13.65 4.18
N ILE A 58 -8.58 13.21 3.06
CA ILE A 58 -7.27 13.67 2.59
C ILE A 58 -7.32 15.16 2.26
N ARG A 59 -8.32 15.57 1.48
CA ARG A 59 -8.51 16.97 1.08
C ARG A 59 -8.74 17.89 2.27
N SER A 60 -9.50 17.44 3.26
CA SER A 60 -9.75 18.21 4.49
C SER A 60 -8.48 18.39 5.31
N ALA A 61 -7.64 17.35 5.45
CA ALA A 61 -6.35 17.46 6.14
C ALA A 61 -5.42 18.44 5.40
N GLN A 62 -5.34 18.34 4.08
CA GLN A 62 -4.52 19.27 3.27
C GLN A 62 -5.03 20.71 3.33
N ALA A 63 -6.35 20.93 3.31
CA ALA A 63 -6.94 22.26 3.48
C ALA A 63 -6.63 22.87 4.87
N ALA A 64 -6.46 22.03 5.89
CA ALA A 64 -6.00 22.44 7.22
C ALA A 64 -4.47 22.63 7.31
N GLY A 65 -3.75 22.54 6.18
CA GLY A 65 -2.29 22.71 6.12
C GLY A 65 -1.50 21.49 6.63
N GLN A 66 -2.16 20.34 6.80
CA GLN A 66 -1.53 19.11 7.24
C GLN A 66 -1.14 18.24 6.04
N GLY A 67 0.03 17.61 6.12
CA GLY A 67 0.35 16.48 5.24
C GLY A 67 -0.40 15.23 5.67
N VAL A 68 -0.45 14.26 4.78
CA VAL A 68 -1.16 13.00 5.01
C VAL A 68 -0.18 11.84 4.92
N LEU A 69 -0.07 11.07 6.00
CA LEU A 69 0.53 9.75 5.99
C LEU A 69 -0.57 8.76 5.61
N LEU A 70 -0.63 8.42 4.32
CA LEU A 70 -1.59 7.48 3.77
C LEU A 70 -1.13 6.06 4.10
N LEU A 71 -1.81 5.44 5.06
CA LEU A 71 -1.43 4.15 5.61
C LEU A 71 -1.99 3.04 4.73
N GLY A 72 -1.17 2.55 3.82
CA GLY A 72 -1.52 1.44 2.93
C GLY A 72 -1.10 0.08 3.49
N MET A 73 -1.49 -0.94 2.75
CA MET A 73 -1.10 -2.33 2.97
C MET A 73 -0.64 -2.95 1.66
N HIS A 74 0.19 -4.00 1.75
CA HIS A 74 0.68 -4.72 0.58
C HIS A 74 -0.36 -5.72 0.06
N PHE A 75 -1.54 -5.22 -0.32
CA PHE A 75 -2.47 -6.04 -1.09
C PHE A 75 -1.85 -6.45 -2.42
N ASN A 76 -2.25 -7.58 -2.98
CA ASN A 76 -1.74 -8.05 -4.27
C ASN A 76 -1.91 -7.00 -5.39
N SER A 77 -2.95 -6.19 -5.34
CA SER A 77 -3.27 -5.13 -6.31
C SER A 77 -2.59 -3.78 -6.02
N VAL A 78 -1.53 -3.72 -5.20
CA VAL A 78 -0.90 -2.46 -4.75
C VAL A 78 -0.47 -1.54 -5.89
N ASP A 79 0.14 -2.06 -6.94
CA ASP A 79 0.64 -1.24 -8.05
C ASP A 79 -0.50 -0.67 -8.90
N VAL A 80 -1.54 -1.48 -9.18
CA VAL A 80 -2.73 -0.96 -9.88
C VAL A 80 -3.51 0.00 -8.99
N GLY A 81 -3.70 -0.30 -7.71
CA GLY A 81 -4.35 0.59 -6.76
C GLY A 81 -3.66 1.95 -6.65
N SER A 82 -2.34 1.97 -6.53
CA SER A 82 -1.54 3.20 -6.52
C SER A 82 -1.66 3.98 -7.84
N ARG A 83 -1.64 3.28 -8.97
CA ARG A 83 -1.86 3.88 -10.30
C ARG A 83 -3.23 4.53 -10.41
N LEU A 84 -4.27 3.87 -9.89
CA LEU A 84 -5.64 4.37 -9.92
C LEU A 84 -5.83 5.57 -9.01
N LEU A 85 -5.29 5.51 -7.81
CA LEU A 85 -5.35 6.60 -6.85
C LEU A 85 -4.61 7.84 -7.36
N SER A 86 -3.54 7.67 -8.16
CA SER A 86 -2.80 8.77 -8.76
C SER A 86 -3.60 9.60 -9.77
N TYR A 87 -4.77 9.14 -10.22
CA TYR A 87 -5.66 9.98 -11.03
C TYR A 87 -6.41 11.04 -10.22
N ALA A 88 -6.47 10.88 -8.90
CA ALA A 88 -7.19 11.75 -7.99
C ALA A 88 -6.29 12.53 -7.03
N LEU A 89 -5.06 12.05 -6.77
CA LEU A 89 -4.12 12.58 -5.78
C LEU A 89 -2.67 12.52 -6.28
N ASP A 90 -1.89 13.54 -5.93
CA ASP A 90 -0.43 13.50 -6.05
C ASP A 90 0.15 12.75 -4.84
N ILE A 91 0.79 11.62 -5.08
CA ILE A 91 1.27 10.71 -4.04
C ILE A 91 2.78 10.55 -4.12
N ASN A 92 3.44 10.66 -2.98
CA ASN A 92 4.82 10.26 -2.80
C ASN A 92 4.85 8.86 -2.17
N ALA A 93 5.50 7.90 -2.82
CA ALA A 93 5.53 6.51 -2.35
C ALA A 93 6.81 6.20 -1.59
N VAL A 94 6.69 5.66 -0.38
CA VAL A 94 7.84 5.10 0.34
C VAL A 94 8.18 3.75 -0.27
N TYR A 95 9.46 3.53 -0.55
CA TYR A 95 9.94 2.38 -1.30
C TYR A 95 11.16 1.73 -0.64
N ARG A 96 11.19 0.41 -0.68
CA ARG A 96 12.41 -0.36 -0.41
C ARG A 96 13.04 -0.73 -1.75
N PRO A 97 14.31 -0.38 -2.02
CA PRO A 97 15.03 -0.85 -3.20
C PRO A 97 15.01 -2.38 -3.30
N ASN A 98 14.82 -2.87 -4.52
CA ASN A 98 14.86 -4.31 -4.79
C ASN A 98 16.31 -4.78 -4.83
N ASP A 99 16.57 -5.98 -4.31
CA ASP A 99 17.93 -6.55 -4.27
C ASP A 99 18.49 -6.81 -5.67
N ASN A 100 17.65 -7.02 -6.67
CA ASN A 100 18.06 -7.11 -8.08
C ASN A 100 17.97 -5.72 -8.74
N PRO A 101 19.12 -5.12 -9.16
CA PRO A 101 19.14 -3.76 -9.69
C PRO A 101 18.39 -3.58 -11.02
N VAL A 102 18.23 -4.63 -11.82
CA VAL A 102 17.47 -4.59 -13.07
C VAL A 102 15.98 -4.48 -12.76
N ILE A 103 15.50 -5.32 -11.83
CA ILE A 103 14.10 -5.29 -11.36
C ILE A 103 13.81 -3.97 -10.66
N ASP A 104 14.73 -3.51 -9.81
CA ASP A 104 14.61 -2.22 -9.12
C ASP A 104 14.42 -1.08 -10.11
N ARG A 105 15.28 -0.99 -11.11
CA ARG A 105 15.19 0.04 -12.15
C ARG A 105 13.87 -0.03 -12.93
N LEU A 106 13.40 -1.25 -13.25
CA LEU A 106 12.14 -1.44 -13.97
C LEU A 106 10.95 -0.95 -13.14
N ILE A 107 10.87 -1.34 -11.87
CA ILE A 107 9.80 -0.96 -10.95
C ILE A 107 9.81 0.56 -10.74
N ASN A 108 10.97 1.15 -10.43
CA ASN A 108 11.09 2.59 -10.21
C ASN A 108 10.68 3.38 -11.44
N LYS A 109 11.18 3.00 -12.64
CA LYS A 109 10.79 3.64 -13.90
C LYS A 109 9.30 3.49 -14.18
N GLY A 110 8.71 2.37 -13.81
CA GLY A 110 7.27 2.14 -13.92
C GLY A 110 6.47 3.07 -13.02
N ARG A 111 6.80 3.11 -11.74
CA ARG A 111 6.11 3.90 -10.72
C ARG A 111 6.25 5.41 -10.92
N GLN A 112 7.42 5.89 -11.34
CA GLN A 112 7.66 7.30 -11.67
C GLN A 112 6.71 7.88 -12.72
N LYS A 113 5.97 7.04 -13.44
CA LYS A 113 4.97 7.50 -14.42
C LYS A 113 3.67 7.99 -13.77
N TYR A 114 3.44 7.65 -12.51
CA TYR A 114 2.17 7.92 -11.85
C TYR A 114 2.28 8.40 -10.39
N VAL A 115 3.44 8.28 -9.75
CA VAL A 115 3.66 8.92 -8.44
C VAL A 115 4.45 10.21 -8.60
N GLU A 116 4.19 11.19 -7.73
CA GLU A 116 4.92 12.47 -7.68
C GLU A 116 6.39 12.26 -7.33
N GLY A 117 6.66 11.35 -6.41
CA GLY A 117 8.02 11.01 -5.97
C GLY A 117 8.11 9.63 -5.36
N ILE A 118 9.34 9.10 -5.37
CA ILE A 118 9.68 7.84 -4.69
C ILE A 118 10.72 8.18 -3.62
N VAL A 119 10.48 7.74 -2.40
CA VAL A 119 11.33 8.03 -1.24
C VAL A 119 11.84 6.72 -0.65
N ASP A 120 13.15 6.63 -0.43
CA ASP A 120 13.71 5.48 0.27
C ASP A 120 13.14 5.38 1.69
N ARG A 121 12.74 4.17 2.09
CA ARG A 121 12.18 3.91 3.42
C ARG A 121 13.13 4.30 4.56
N MET A 122 14.43 4.37 4.32
CA MET A 122 15.45 4.77 5.30
C MET A 122 15.62 6.28 5.40
N ASP A 123 15.12 7.05 4.40
CA ASP A 123 15.17 8.51 4.43
C ASP A 123 13.97 9.12 5.18
N ILE A 124 13.95 8.87 6.48
CA ILE A 124 12.90 9.40 7.38
C ILE A 124 12.86 10.93 7.35
N ARG A 125 13.99 11.59 7.11
CA ARG A 125 14.05 13.06 7.03
C ARG A 125 13.26 13.57 5.84
N GLN A 126 13.41 12.94 4.69
CA GLN A 126 12.66 13.32 3.49
C GLN A 126 11.18 13.03 3.66
N ILE A 127 10.79 11.86 4.22
CA ILE A 127 9.40 11.54 4.53
C ILE A 127 8.78 12.63 5.40
N VAL A 128 9.41 12.97 6.53
CA VAL A 128 8.93 14.01 7.44
C VAL A 128 8.85 15.38 6.77
N ARG A 129 9.82 15.74 5.92
CA ARG A 129 9.82 16.99 5.18
C ARG A 129 8.63 17.07 4.21
N LEU A 130 8.33 16.01 3.47
CA LEU A 130 7.16 15.96 2.59
C LEU A 130 5.86 16.15 3.36
N LEU A 131 5.70 15.43 4.47
CA LEU A 131 4.52 15.56 5.34
C LEU A 131 4.36 16.98 5.88
N ARG A 132 5.45 17.62 6.35
CA ARG A 132 5.42 19.01 6.82
C ARG A 132 5.09 20.03 5.72
N ASN A 133 5.32 19.67 4.46
CA ASN A 133 4.97 20.48 3.29
C ASN A 133 3.56 20.16 2.75
N GLY A 134 2.71 19.51 3.51
CA GLY A 134 1.31 19.23 3.11
C GLY A 134 1.17 18.11 2.06
N ARG A 135 2.23 17.34 1.81
CA ARG A 135 2.19 16.28 0.79
C ARG A 135 1.55 15.01 1.31
N VAL A 136 1.01 14.21 0.39
CA VAL A 136 0.53 12.85 0.67
C VAL A 136 1.69 11.89 0.51
N VAL A 137 1.95 11.10 1.54
CA VAL A 137 3.00 10.08 1.55
C VAL A 137 2.35 8.73 1.81
N TRP A 138 2.38 7.85 0.81
CA TRP A 138 1.94 6.46 0.95
C TRP A 138 3.02 5.64 1.67
N TYR A 139 2.60 4.98 2.74
CA TYR A 139 3.48 4.21 3.62
C TYR A 139 2.79 2.92 4.06
N ALA A 140 3.43 1.77 3.87
CA ALA A 140 2.88 0.46 4.23
C ALA A 140 3.78 -0.24 5.25
N PRO A 141 3.39 -0.28 6.53
CA PRO A 141 4.16 -0.86 7.63
C PRO A 141 3.81 -2.32 7.94
N ASP A 142 3.07 -2.99 7.07
CA ASP A 142 2.46 -4.31 7.30
C ASP A 142 3.39 -5.50 7.00
N GLN A 143 4.66 -5.23 6.70
CA GLN A 143 5.67 -6.28 6.52
C GLN A 143 6.51 -6.48 7.78
N ASP A 144 7.13 -7.65 7.90
CA ASP A 144 8.08 -7.94 8.97
C ASP A 144 9.39 -7.16 8.76
N TYR A 145 9.71 -6.31 9.73
CA TYR A 145 10.97 -5.55 9.80
C TYR A 145 11.91 -6.09 10.88
N GLY A 146 11.64 -7.30 11.40
CA GLY A 146 12.34 -7.88 12.53
C GLY A 146 11.87 -7.34 13.88
N THR A 147 12.50 -7.79 14.94
CA THR A 147 12.09 -7.48 16.31
C THR A 147 12.66 -6.17 16.85
N ALA A 148 13.68 -5.60 16.19
CA ALA A 148 14.25 -4.32 16.59
C ALA A 148 13.23 -3.20 16.43
N HIS A 149 12.90 -2.51 17.53
CA HIS A 149 11.90 -1.42 17.56
C HIS A 149 10.46 -1.86 17.24
N ALA A 150 10.15 -3.15 17.39
CA ALA A 150 8.79 -3.68 17.27
C ALA A 150 8.12 -3.80 18.63
N VAL A 151 6.80 -3.76 18.62
CA VAL A 151 5.92 -4.20 19.70
C VAL A 151 5.11 -5.38 19.20
N TYR A 152 4.74 -6.28 20.10
CA TYR A 152 3.89 -7.41 19.74
C TYR A 152 2.43 -7.03 19.96
N VAL A 153 1.65 -7.05 18.88
CA VAL A 153 0.21 -6.82 18.92
C VAL A 153 -0.53 -8.01 18.32
N PRO A 154 -1.74 -8.33 18.81
CA PRO A 154 -2.52 -9.40 18.22
C PRO A 154 -2.91 -9.09 16.79
N PHE A 155 -2.61 -10.01 15.87
CA PHE A 155 -3.09 -10.02 14.50
C PHE A 155 -3.74 -11.38 14.25
N PHE A 156 -5.05 -11.42 14.03
CA PHE A 156 -5.84 -12.65 14.02
C PHE A 156 -5.61 -13.52 15.27
N GLY A 157 -5.49 -12.90 16.44
CA GLY A 157 -5.23 -13.59 17.71
C GLY A 157 -3.78 -14.06 17.91
N VAL A 158 -2.90 -13.92 16.92
CA VAL A 158 -1.49 -14.30 16.99
C VAL A 158 -0.64 -13.06 17.27
N PRO A 159 0.28 -13.07 18.26
CA PRO A 159 1.20 -11.96 18.47
C PRO A 159 2.08 -11.71 17.25
N ALA A 160 1.95 -10.54 16.62
CA ALA A 160 2.72 -10.15 15.45
C ALA A 160 3.67 -8.99 15.79
N ALA A 161 4.94 -9.10 15.36
CA ALA A 161 5.92 -8.03 15.52
C ALA A 161 5.52 -6.84 14.65
N THR A 162 5.16 -5.73 15.27
CA THR A 162 4.63 -4.53 14.62
C THR A 162 5.55 -3.35 14.84
N ILE A 163 5.97 -2.72 13.76
CA ILE A 163 6.90 -1.58 13.80
C ILE A 163 6.25 -0.34 14.41
N THR A 164 6.97 0.35 15.29
CA THR A 164 6.49 1.59 15.94
C THR A 164 6.78 2.86 15.14
N ALA A 165 7.42 2.74 13.98
CA ALA A 165 7.84 3.88 13.16
C ALA A 165 6.68 4.75 12.68
N THR A 166 5.52 4.16 12.39
CA THR A 166 4.33 4.86 11.87
C THR A 166 3.93 6.03 12.76
N SER A 167 3.73 5.80 14.07
CA SER A 167 3.33 6.83 15.00
C SER A 167 4.40 7.92 15.19
N ARG A 168 5.67 7.55 15.11
CA ARG A 168 6.81 8.47 15.20
C ARG A 168 6.88 9.37 13.97
N ILE A 169 6.75 8.81 12.78
CA ILE A 169 6.74 9.55 11.50
C ILE A 169 5.56 10.53 11.46
N ALA A 170 4.36 10.08 11.79
CA ALA A 170 3.16 10.91 11.84
C ALA A 170 3.33 12.10 12.80
N ARG A 171 3.84 11.85 13.99
CA ARG A 171 4.10 12.91 14.99
C ARG A 171 5.16 13.90 14.52
N MET A 172 6.30 13.42 14.01
CA MET A 172 7.36 14.30 13.50
C MET A 172 6.90 15.10 12.29
N GLY A 173 6.10 14.51 11.43
CA GLY A 173 5.52 15.15 10.24
C GLY A 173 4.35 16.07 10.56
N LYS A 174 3.77 16.03 11.79
CA LYS A 174 2.49 16.66 12.14
C LYS A 174 1.38 16.30 11.15
N ALA A 175 1.38 15.07 10.68
CA ALA A 175 0.54 14.58 9.60
C ALA A 175 -0.73 13.93 10.12
N ALA A 176 -1.80 14.04 9.37
CA ALA A 176 -2.96 13.19 9.51
C ALA A 176 -2.59 11.77 9.07
N VAL A 177 -3.07 10.76 9.79
CA VAL A 177 -2.91 9.35 9.41
C VAL A 177 -4.25 8.86 8.88
N ILE A 178 -4.28 8.48 7.63
CA ILE A 178 -5.51 8.03 6.97
C ILE A 178 -5.26 6.63 6.41
N PRO A 179 -5.98 5.60 6.86
CA PRO A 179 -5.93 4.27 6.27
C PRO A 179 -6.40 4.29 4.82
N CYS A 180 -5.80 3.44 3.99
CA CYS A 180 -6.21 3.29 2.60
C CYS A 180 -6.18 1.81 2.21
N ALA A 181 -7.30 1.32 1.74
CA ALA A 181 -7.45 -0.02 1.21
C ALA A 181 -7.85 0.04 -0.27
N HIS A 182 -7.51 -1.00 -1.02
CA HIS A 182 -7.92 -1.11 -2.42
C HIS A 182 -8.33 -2.55 -2.70
N TYR A 183 -9.43 -2.68 -3.43
CA TYR A 183 -10.06 -3.95 -3.72
C TYR A 183 -10.19 -4.16 -5.21
N ARG A 184 -9.91 -5.38 -5.63
CA ARG A 184 -10.25 -5.88 -6.96
C ARG A 184 -11.63 -6.51 -6.88
N LEU A 185 -12.56 -6.01 -7.67
CA LEU A 185 -13.93 -6.50 -7.75
C LEU A 185 -14.17 -7.29 -9.03
N PRO A 186 -15.20 -8.14 -9.09
CA PRO A 186 -15.57 -8.87 -10.31
C PRO A 186 -15.80 -7.93 -11.50
N GLY A 187 -15.46 -8.41 -12.71
CA GLY A 187 -15.63 -7.64 -13.95
C GLY A 187 -14.56 -6.56 -14.18
N GLY A 188 -13.41 -6.65 -13.53
CA GLY A 188 -12.30 -5.71 -13.68
C GLY A 188 -12.62 -4.33 -13.12
N ARG A 189 -13.41 -4.28 -12.07
CA ARG A 189 -13.69 -3.07 -11.29
C ARG A 189 -12.74 -2.99 -10.09
N TYR A 190 -12.51 -1.76 -9.64
CA TYR A 190 -11.66 -1.48 -8.48
C TYR A 190 -12.36 -0.50 -7.54
N GLU A 191 -12.12 -0.70 -6.27
CA GLU A 191 -12.58 0.20 -5.21
C GLU A 191 -11.39 0.62 -4.34
N ILE A 192 -11.35 1.87 -3.96
CA ILE A 192 -10.35 2.45 -3.06
C ILE A 192 -11.10 3.23 -1.98
N GLU A 193 -10.77 2.93 -0.73
CA GLU A 193 -11.33 3.61 0.44
C GLU A 193 -10.26 4.01 1.45
#